data_874fd9f16b90489fc5300bbabfc73756
#
_entry.id   874fd9f16b90489fc5300bbabfc73756
#
_cell.length_a   1.000
_cell.length_b   1.000
_cell.length_c   1.000
_cell.angle_alpha   90.00
_cell.angle_beta   90.00
_cell.angle_gamma   90.00
#
_symmetry.space_group_name_H-M   'P 1'
#
loop_
_entity.id
_entity.type
_entity.pdbx_description
1 polymer ?
#
loop_
_entity_poly.entity_id
_entity_poly.type
_entity_poly.pdbx_seq_one_letter_code
_entity_poly.pdbx_strand_id
1 'polypeptide(L)'
;MIVVYTSDLHGNQELYSELFELAEERGAQAVIIGGDMLPLQGSFQYSLLEQKDFIFSYLAPKLRDFLSKAPQVIIYAMLGNDDWGASSTHLRELEEQDMLRLIHGQKHVLSDGYELIGYAHVPPTPFIIKDGERRDLQKDSAGEQRCTACCSKEEKIAVVDPRRYLVQMKSIEEELEELTRARESQTALYVMHSPPFRTNLDRLFDGRWIGSRAIRLFIERHQPYLSLHGHIHESSEISGQYWDRIGRTLCINPGQSTEELYAVVFRLEDVSRTLEHTVFGPMVD
;
A
#
# COMPACT_ATOMS: atom_id res chain seq x y z
N MET A 1 15.21 -14.45 3.58
CA MET A 1 14.53 -13.87 2.40
C MET A 1 14.76 -12.36 2.36
N ILE A 2 15.28 -11.81 1.24
CA ILE A 2 15.45 -10.35 1.06
C ILE A 2 14.19 -9.79 0.43
N VAL A 3 13.64 -8.75 1.04
CA VAL A 3 12.41 -8.05 0.62
C VAL A 3 12.75 -6.60 0.31
N VAL A 4 12.23 -6.09 -0.81
CA VAL A 4 12.15 -4.66 -1.13
C VAL A 4 10.71 -4.23 -1.00
N TYR A 5 10.45 -3.17 -0.24
CA TYR A 5 9.12 -2.60 -0.05
C TYR A 5 9.09 -1.13 -0.43
N THR A 6 8.08 -0.72 -1.18
CA THR A 6 7.73 0.67 -1.48
C THR A 6 6.22 0.82 -1.60
N SER A 7 5.74 2.05 -1.66
CA SER A 7 4.34 2.42 -1.88
C SER A 7 4.26 3.72 -2.67
N ASP A 8 3.08 4.10 -3.13
CA ASP A 8 2.79 5.44 -3.64
C ASP A 8 3.63 5.84 -4.87
N LEU A 9 3.82 4.91 -5.81
CA LEU A 9 4.59 5.14 -7.04
C LEU A 9 3.84 6.02 -8.05
N HIS A 10 2.51 6.13 -7.96
CA HIS A 10 1.64 6.98 -8.79
C HIS A 10 1.95 6.96 -10.30
N GLY A 11 2.34 5.79 -10.83
CA GLY A 11 2.68 5.60 -12.24
C GLY A 11 3.97 6.29 -12.69
N ASN A 12 4.83 6.73 -11.77
CA ASN A 12 6.12 7.32 -12.10
C ASN A 12 7.08 6.25 -12.64
N GLN A 13 7.34 6.32 -13.94
CA GLN A 13 8.14 5.31 -14.67
C GLN A 13 9.62 5.26 -14.21
N GLU A 14 10.16 6.38 -13.73
CA GLU A 14 11.52 6.46 -13.21
C GLU A 14 11.62 5.70 -11.89
N LEU A 15 10.68 5.94 -10.95
CA LEU A 15 10.62 5.22 -9.69
C LEU A 15 10.42 3.71 -9.87
N TYR A 16 9.63 3.29 -10.86
CA TYR A 16 9.53 1.87 -11.22
C TYR A 16 10.83 1.28 -11.72
N SER A 17 11.61 2.06 -12.47
CA SER A 17 12.92 1.62 -12.97
C SER A 17 13.90 1.46 -11.83
N GLU A 18 13.99 2.47 -10.96
CA GLU A 18 14.84 2.43 -9.76
C GLU A 18 14.46 1.28 -8.81
N LEU A 19 13.14 1.00 -8.65
CA LEU A 19 12.65 -0.11 -7.82
C LEU A 19 13.18 -1.46 -8.31
N PHE A 20 13.11 -1.71 -9.61
CA PHE A 20 13.54 -2.99 -10.17
C PHE A 20 15.07 -3.11 -10.22
N GLU A 21 15.79 -2.02 -10.48
CA GLU A 21 17.25 -1.96 -10.36
C GLU A 21 17.71 -2.25 -8.93
N LEU A 22 17.10 -1.61 -7.93
CA LEU A 22 17.36 -1.87 -6.51
C LEU A 22 17.10 -3.34 -6.15
N ALA A 23 16.01 -3.92 -6.64
CA ALA A 23 15.67 -5.33 -6.38
C ALA A 23 16.71 -6.29 -6.98
N GLU A 24 17.21 -6.02 -8.19
CA GLU A 24 18.29 -6.78 -8.81
C GLU A 24 19.60 -6.65 -8.04
N GLU A 25 20.02 -5.42 -7.72
CA GLU A 25 21.28 -5.13 -7.00
C GLU A 25 21.33 -5.77 -5.61
N ARG A 26 20.20 -5.76 -4.89
CA ARG A 26 20.10 -6.33 -3.55
C ARG A 26 19.84 -7.84 -3.57
N GLY A 27 19.63 -8.45 -4.72
CA GLY A 27 19.30 -9.88 -4.85
C GLY A 27 17.98 -10.22 -4.15
N ALA A 28 16.98 -9.35 -4.30
CA ALA A 28 15.66 -9.52 -3.70
C ALA A 28 15.00 -10.83 -4.12
N GLN A 29 14.16 -11.36 -3.26
CA GLN A 29 13.32 -12.54 -3.52
C GLN A 29 11.85 -12.16 -3.51
N ALA A 30 11.52 -10.98 -2.93
CA ALA A 30 10.21 -10.37 -3.03
C ALA A 30 10.32 -8.86 -3.22
N VAL A 31 9.45 -8.32 -4.07
CA VAL A 31 9.16 -6.90 -4.20
C VAL A 31 7.70 -6.71 -3.76
N ILE A 32 7.44 -5.76 -2.86
CA ILE A 32 6.09 -5.47 -2.38
C ILE A 32 5.76 -4.01 -2.69
N ILE A 33 4.64 -3.77 -3.40
CA ILE A 33 4.12 -2.44 -3.72
C ILE A 33 2.84 -2.22 -2.91
N GLY A 34 2.90 -1.31 -1.95
CA GLY A 34 1.94 -1.15 -0.87
C GLY A 34 0.70 -0.28 -1.19
N GLY A 35 0.41 0.00 -2.46
CA GLY A 35 -0.75 0.80 -2.90
C GLY A 35 -0.34 2.04 -3.69
N ASP A 36 -1.32 2.74 -4.25
CA ASP A 36 -1.18 3.95 -5.08
C ASP A 36 -0.11 3.79 -6.16
N MET A 37 -0.27 2.74 -6.93
CA MET A 37 0.71 2.30 -7.92
C MET A 37 0.48 2.89 -9.32
N LEU A 38 -0.74 3.37 -9.63
CA LEU A 38 -1.15 3.77 -10.97
C LEU A 38 -1.18 5.31 -11.13
N PRO A 39 -1.06 5.82 -12.34
CA PRO A 39 -1.06 7.26 -12.55
C PRO A 39 -2.45 7.87 -12.27
N LEU A 40 -2.43 9.08 -11.73
CA LEU A 40 -3.59 9.96 -11.58
C LEU A 40 -3.21 11.35 -12.10
N GLN A 41 -2.73 11.42 -13.35
CA GLN A 41 -2.29 12.65 -14.00
C GLN A 41 -3.24 13.00 -15.15
N GLY A 42 -3.22 14.24 -15.59
CA GLY A 42 -4.02 14.69 -16.72
C GLY A 42 -5.47 15.02 -16.37
N SER A 43 -6.39 14.76 -17.30
CA SER A 43 -7.81 15.04 -17.08
C SER A 43 -8.48 13.92 -16.30
N PHE A 44 -9.09 14.26 -15.17
CA PHE A 44 -9.81 13.30 -14.32
C PHE A 44 -10.81 12.42 -15.10
N GLN A 45 -11.43 12.98 -16.12
CA GLN A 45 -12.39 12.27 -16.97
C GLN A 45 -11.78 11.03 -17.67
N TYR A 46 -10.48 11.03 -17.94
CA TYR A 46 -9.77 9.96 -18.63
C TYR A 46 -8.86 9.13 -17.72
N SER A 47 -8.80 9.47 -16.43
CA SER A 47 -7.86 8.84 -15.49
C SER A 47 -8.02 7.32 -15.38
N LEU A 48 -9.24 6.80 -15.48
CA LEU A 48 -9.45 5.33 -15.50
C LEU A 48 -8.85 4.68 -16.76
N LEU A 49 -8.98 5.34 -17.92
CA LEU A 49 -8.35 4.87 -19.15
C LEU A 49 -6.82 5.00 -19.08
N GLU A 50 -6.31 6.09 -18.51
CA GLU A 50 -4.88 6.29 -18.30
C GLU A 50 -4.27 5.19 -17.41
N GLN A 51 -4.95 4.78 -16.35
CA GLN A 51 -4.52 3.66 -15.51
C GLN A 51 -4.50 2.34 -16.31
N LYS A 52 -5.52 2.07 -17.09
CA LYS A 52 -5.56 0.89 -17.99
C LYS A 52 -4.40 0.90 -18.99
N ASP A 53 -4.20 2.03 -19.66
CA ASP A 53 -3.13 2.19 -20.65
C ASP A 53 -1.75 2.04 -20.00
N PHE A 54 -1.54 2.59 -18.81
CA PHE A 54 -0.31 2.41 -18.05
C PHE A 54 -0.05 0.93 -17.72
N ILE A 55 -1.07 0.20 -17.25
CA ILE A 55 -0.94 -1.21 -16.91
C ILE A 55 -0.45 -2.03 -18.11
N PHE A 56 -1.04 -1.84 -19.29
CA PHE A 56 -0.73 -2.67 -20.45
C PHE A 56 0.45 -2.16 -21.29
N SER A 57 0.61 -0.84 -21.39
CA SER A 57 1.63 -0.24 -22.27
C SER A 57 2.96 -0.01 -21.57
N TYR A 58 2.98 0.09 -20.25
CA TYR A 58 4.21 0.30 -19.48
C TYR A 58 4.46 -0.81 -18.46
N LEU A 59 3.53 -1.02 -17.48
CA LEU A 59 3.78 -1.91 -16.35
C LEU A 59 3.99 -3.36 -16.78
N ALA A 60 3.13 -3.91 -17.63
CA ALA A 60 3.25 -5.29 -18.06
C ALA A 60 4.55 -5.59 -18.85
N PRO A 61 4.98 -4.75 -19.82
CA PRO A 61 6.29 -4.90 -20.46
C PRO A 61 7.45 -4.80 -19.46
N LYS A 62 7.39 -3.84 -18.52
CA LYS A 62 8.44 -3.61 -17.52
C LYS A 62 8.57 -4.80 -16.56
N LEU A 63 7.46 -5.35 -16.09
CA LEU A 63 7.42 -6.57 -15.26
C LEU A 63 7.99 -7.77 -16.00
N ARG A 64 7.63 -7.95 -17.27
CA ARG A 64 8.13 -9.06 -18.09
C ARG A 64 9.65 -8.96 -18.30
N ASP A 65 10.18 -7.77 -18.59
CA ASP A 65 11.62 -7.56 -18.74
C ASP A 65 12.35 -7.87 -17.42
N PHE A 66 11.87 -7.29 -16.30
CA PHE A 66 12.45 -7.54 -14.98
C PHE A 66 12.44 -9.02 -14.59
N LEU A 67 11.29 -9.70 -14.69
CA LEU A 67 11.16 -11.12 -14.33
C LEU A 67 11.97 -12.04 -15.25
N SER A 68 12.26 -11.64 -16.49
CA SER A 68 13.16 -12.39 -17.35
C SER A 68 14.60 -12.41 -16.85
N LYS A 69 15.03 -11.35 -16.13
CA LYS A 69 16.37 -11.19 -15.55
C LYS A 69 16.43 -11.77 -14.13
N ALA A 70 15.34 -11.64 -13.38
CA ALA A 70 15.22 -12.05 -11.98
C ALA A 70 14.02 -13.01 -11.75
N PRO A 71 14.00 -14.20 -12.35
CA PRO A 71 12.85 -15.11 -12.34
C PRO A 71 12.52 -15.68 -10.96
N GLN A 72 13.43 -15.52 -9.98
CA GLN A 72 13.21 -15.94 -8.59
C GLN A 72 12.41 -14.92 -7.77
N VAL A 73 12.23 -13.69 -8.27
CA VAL A 73 11.53 -12.64 -7.55
C VAL A 73 10.02 -12.80 -7.71
N ILE A 74 9.30 -12.69 -6.60
CA ILE A 74 7.84 -12.60 -6.63
C ILE A 74 7.46 -11.15 -6.33
N ILE A 75 6.61 -10.58 -7.19
CA ILE A 75 6.09 -9.22 -7.02
C ILE A 75 4.71 -9.31 -6.38
N TYR A 76 4.54 -8.68 -5.23
CA TYR A 76 3.28 -8.52 -4.53
C TYR A 76 2.81 -7.08 -4.66
N ALA A 77 1.53 -6.88 -4.99
CA ALA A 77 1.00 -5.55 -5.22
C ALA A 77 -0.45 -5.43 -4.77
N MET A 78 -0.86 -4.22 -4.45
CA MET A 78 -2.28 -3.88 -4.25
C MET A 78 -2.54 -2.45 -4.72
N LEU A 79 -3.80 -2.14 -5.00
CA LEU A 79 -4.26 -0.78 -5.25
C LEU A 79 -4.25 0.02 -3.94
N GLY A 80 -4.18 1.35 -4.04
CA GLY A 80 -4.41 2.29 -2.94
C GLY A 80 -5.66 3.13 -3.16
N ASN A 81 -5.74 4.29 -2.50
CA ASN A 81 -6.93 5.16 -2.59
C ASN A 81 -6.97 6.03 -3.85
N ASP A 82 -5.84 6.32 -4.47
CA ASP A 82 -5.76 7.08 -5.72
C ASP A 82 -5.82 6.19 -6.96
N ASP A 83 -5.87 4.88 -6.77
CA ASP A 83 -6.12 3.92 -7.82
C ASP A 83 -7.61 3.64 -7.96
N TRP A 84 -8.13 3.60 -9.19
CA TRP A 84 -9.49 3.19 -9.43
C TRP A 84 -9.69 1.71 -9.12
N GLY A 85 -10.71 1.37 -8.34
CA GLY A 85 -11.02 -0.02 -7.99
C GLY A 85 -11.26 -0.92 -9.22
N ALA A 86 -11.80 -0.36 -10.32
CA ALA A 86 -12.00 -1.07 -11.59
C ALA A 86 -10.67 -1.52 -12.23
N SER A 87 -9.55 -0.83 -11.95
CA SER A 87 -8.21 -1.21 -12.44
C SER A 87 -7.74 -2.56 -11.90
N SER A 88 -8.35 -3.05 -10.82
CA SER A 88 -8.08 -4.39 -10.28
C SER A 88 -8.33 -5.50 -11.30
N THR A 89 -9.29 -5.32 -12.21
CA THR A 89 -9.58 -6.30 -13.27
C THR A 89 -8.39 -6.44 -14.23
N HIS A 90 -7.77 -5.34 -14.60
CA HIS A 90 -6.61 -5.33 -15.50
C HIS A 90 -5.34 -5.88 -14.82
N LEU A 91 -5.17 -5.61 -13.52
CA LEU A 91 -4.07 -6.20 -12.75
C LEU A 91 -4.22 -7.72 -12.57
N ARG A 92 -5.46 -8.23 -12.48
CA ARG A 92 -5.70 -9.68 -12.48
C ARG A 92 -5.25 -10.36 -13.77
N GLU A 93 -5.34 -9.70 -14.92
CA GLU A 93 -4.79 -10.23 -16.16
C GLU A 93 -3.25 -10.41 -16.10
N LEU A 94 -2.55 -9.54 -15.36
CA LEU A 94 -1.13 -9.70 -15.10
C LEU A 94 -0.85 -10.81 -14.09
N GLU A 95 -1.70 -10.95 -13.08
CA GLU A 95 -1.62 -12.05 -12.12
C GLU A 95 -1.83 -13.42 -12.79
N GLU A 96 -2.81 -13.55 -13.70
CA GLU A 96 -3.05 -14.76 -14.49
C GLU A 96 -1.85 -15.13 -15.40
N GLN A 97 -1.01 -14.15 -15.75
CA GLN A 97 0.24 -14.34 -16.48
C GLN A 97 1.47 -14.54 -15.57
N ASP A 98 1.26 -14.75 -14.26
CA ASP A 98 2.31 -14.92 -13.25
C ASP A 98 3.29 -13.73 -13.10
N MET A 99 2.90 -12.51 -13.54
CA MET A 99 3.75 -11.34 -13.46
C MET A 99 3.76 -10.69 -12.07
N LEU A 100 2.67 -10.83 -11.31
CA LEU A 100 2.52 -10.33 -9.94
C LEU A 100 1.53 -11.17 -9.15
N ARG A 101 1.39 -10.88 -7.85
CA ARG A 101 0.37 -11.43 -6.95
C ARG A 101 -0.39 -10.28 -6.31
N LEU A 102 -1.71 -10.25 -6.46
CA LEU A 102 -2.56 -9.26 -5.79
C LEU A 102 -2.79 -9.69 -4.34
N ILE A 103 -2.56 -8.76 -3.42
CA ILE A 103 -2.55 -9.09 -1.99
C ILE A 103 -3.76 -8.56 -1.21
N HIS A 104 -4.52 -7.57 -1.73
CA HIS A 104 -5.66 -7.02 -0.99
C HIS A 104 -6.71 -8.08 -0.66
N GLY A 105 -7.00 -8.26 0.65
CA GLY A 105 -7.91 -9.29 1.13
C GLY A 105 -7.42 -10.73 0.94
N GLN A 106 -6.15 -10.92 0.57
CA GLN A 106 -5.54 -12.21 0.31
C GLN A 106 -4.41 -12.50 1.29
N LYS A 107 -4.12 -13.78 1.47
CA LYS A 107 -3.04 -14.30 2.28
C LYS A 107 -2.11 -15.13 1.41
N HIS A 108 -0.83 -14.77 1.42
CA HIS A 108 0.22 -15.48 0.71
C HIS A 108 1.24 -16.03 1.70
N VAL A 109 1.69 -17.25 1.48
CA VAL A 109 2.77 -17.84 2.28
C VAL A 109 4.09 -17.42 1.62
N LEU A 110 4.93 -16.77 2.42
CA LEU A 110 6.32 -16.46 2.08
C LEU A 110 7.26 -17.61 2.46
N SER A 111 8.56 -17.37 2.56
CA SER A 111 9.49 -18.38 3.06
C SER A 111 9.34 -18.61 4.57
N ASP A 112 9.73 -19.80 5.03
CA ASP A 112 9.87 -20.14 6.46
C ASP A 112 8.64 -19.94 7.34
N GLY A 113 7.44 -20.04 6.74
CA GLY A 113 6.16 -19.93 7.45
C GLY A 113 5.72 -18.50 7.75
N TYR A 114 6.37 -17.50 7.18
CA TYR A 114 5.87 -16.13 7.19
C TYR A 114 4.67 -15.99 6.25
N GLU A 115 3.72 -15.17 6.66
CA GLU A 115 2.48 -14.92 5.92
C GLU A 115 2.36 -13.45 5.56
N LEU A 116 2.10 -13.14 4.29
CA LEU A 116 1.84 -11.79 3.80
C LEU A 116 0.35 -11.59 3.60
N ILE A 117 -0.20 -10.53 4.20
CA ILE A 117 -1.63 -10.20 4.12
C ILE A 117 -1.78 -8.74 3.73
N GLY A 118 -2.53 -8.46 2.66
CA GLY A 118 -2.74 -7.10 2.17
C GLY A 118 -4.08 -6.51 2.58
N TYR A 119 -4.10 -5.21 2.88
CA TYR A 119 -5.28 -4.42 3.17
C TYR A 119 -5.17 -3.00 2.59
N ALA A 120 -5.92 -2.70 1.53
CA ALA A 120 -5.76 -1.50 0.71
C ALA A 120 -6.52 -0.26 1.20
N HIS A 121 -7.58 -0.43 2.00
CA HIS A 121 -8.49 0.67 2.28
C HIS A 121 -7.95 1.66 3.32
N VAL A 122 -8.32 2.94 3.11
CA VAL A 122 -7.91 4.07 3.96
C VAL A 122 -9.13 4.76 4.57
N PRO A 123 -8.98 5.53 5.67
CA PRO A 123 -10.02 6.42 6.17
C PRO A 123 -10.46 7.46 5.11
N PRO A 124 -11.64 8.09 5.24
CA PRO A 124 -12.11 9.07 4.27
C PRO A 124 -11.15 10.24 4.09
N THR A 125 -10.78 10.51 2.84
CA THR A 125 -9.88 11.59 2.42
C THR A 125 -10.65 12.74 1.77
N PRO A 126 -10.05 13.93 1.57
CA PRO A 126 -10.63 15.00 0.76
C PRO A 126 -10.55 14.73 -0.75
N PHE A 127 -9.94 13.65 -1.20
CA PHE A 127 -9.75 13.33 -2.62
C PHE A 127 -11.02 12.88 -3.31
N ILE A 128 -11.01 12.81 -4.64
CA ILE A 128 -12.21 12.56 -5.45
C ILE A 128 -12.55 11.08 -5.51
N ILE A 129 -11.57 10.18 -5.62
CA ILE A 129 -11.77 8.73 -5.72
C ILE A 129 -12.19 8.16 -4.36
N LYS A 130 -13.23 7.32 -4.36
CA LYS A 130 -13.79 6.71 -3.14
C LYS A 130 -13.72 5.20 -3.11
N ASP A 131 -13.17 4.57 -4.14
CA ASP A 131 -13.12 3.12 -4.24
C ASP A 131 -12.30 2.49 -3.10
N GLY A 132 -11.15 3.09 -2.77
CA GLY A 132 -10.26 2.68 -1.69
C GLY A 132 -10.61 3.22 -0.30
N GLU A 133 -11.71 4.00 -0.14
CA GLU A 133 -12.04 4.59 1.15
C GLU A 133 -13.09 3.80 1.92
N ARG A 134 -12.94 3.75 3.25
CA ARG A 134 -13.89 3.17 4.20
C ARG A 134 -14.02 4.05 5.43
N ARG A 135 -15.16 3.99 6.12
CA ARG A 135 -15.23 4.53 7.49
C ARG A 135 -14.16 3.86 8.34
N ASP A 136 -13.48 4.62 9.18
CA ASP A 136 -12.39 4.08 9.99
C ASP A 136 -12.92 3.10 11.06
N LEU A 137 -13.73 3.60 12.00
CA LEU A 137 -14.41 2.76 12.99
C LEU A 137 -15.89 2.56 12.61
N GLN A 138 -16.48 1.48 13.07
CA GLN A 138 -17.88 1.16 12.82
C GLN A 138 -18.84 2.29 13.19
N LYS A 139 -18.55 2.99 14.31
CA LYS A 139 -19.35 4.11 14.82
C LYS A 139 -19.11 5.44 14.11
N ASP A 140 -18.12 5.54 13.24
CA ASP A 140 -17.77 6.79 12.61
C ASP A 140 -18.78 7.16 11.52
N SER A 141 -19.00 8.47 11.34
CA SER A 141 -19.69 9.01 10.18
C SER A 141 -18.75 9.02 8.97
N ALA A 142 -19.31 9.13 7.78
CA ALA A 142 -18.53 9.25 6.52
C ALA A 142 -17.75 10.58 6.36
N GLY A 143 -17.70 11.40 7.41
CA GLY A 143 -17.03 12.71 7.43
C GLY A 143 -17.81 13.79 6.67
N GLU A 144 -17.36 15.03 6.79
CA GLU A 144 -17.83 16.15 5.97
C GLU A 144 -16.94 16.26 4.73
N GLN A 145 -17.44 15.80 3.59
CA GLN A 145 -16.76 16.02 2.32
C GLN A 145 -17.40 17.19 1.57
N ARG A 146 -16.55 18.11 1.11
CA ARG A 146 -16.97 19.34 0.39
C ARG A 146 -16.68 19.27 -1.11
N CYS A 147 -16.16 18.15 -1.62
CA CYS A 147 -15.82 17.97 -3.03
C CYS A 147 -16.74 16.95 -3.73
N THR A 148 -16.74 17.00 -5.05
CA THR A 148 -17.29 15.92 -5.87
C THR A 148 -16.58 14.61 -5.54
N ALA A 149 -17.35 13.56 -5.30
CA ALA A 149 -16.85 12.23 -5.02
C ALA A 149 -17.23 11.28 -6.15
N CYS A 150 -16.33 10.41 -6.53
CA CYS A 150 -16.51 9.47 -7.62
C CYS A 150 -16.07 8.07 -7.20
N CYS A 151 -16.75 7.06 -7.75
CA CYS A 151 -16.30 5.66 -7.70
C CYS A 151 -16.21 5.11 -9.13
N SER A 152 -15.45 4.05 -9.31
CA SER A 152 -15.45 3.28 -10.54
C SER A 152 -16.48 2.16 -10.47
N LYS A 153 -17.15 1.93 -11.57
CA LYS A 153 -18.03 0.78 -11.76
C LYS A 153 -17.80 0.22 -13.16
N GLU A 154 -17.27 -0.98 -13.24
CA GLU A 154 -16.78 -1.53 -14.49
C GLU A 154 -15.74 -0.58 -15.12
N GLU A 155 -15.90 -0.19 -16.37
CA GLU A 155 -15.00 0.77 -17.05
C GLU A 155 -15.55 2.22 -17.03
N LYS A 156 -16.35 2.60 -16.03
CA LYS A 156 -16.99 3.93 -15.95
C LYS A 156 -16.76 4.59 -14.61
N ILE A 157 -16.61 5.91 -14.66
CA ILE A 157 -16.57 6.77 -13.47
C ILE A 157 -17.99 7.24 -13.18
N ALA A 158 -18.45 7.05 -11.95
CA ALA A 158 -19.76 7.48 -11.47
C ALA A 158 -19.61 8.47 -10.31
N VAL A 159 -20.38 9.58 -10.38
CA VAL A 159 -20.46 10.53 -9.26
C VAL A 159 -21.31 9.91 -8.14
N VAL A 160 -20.84 10.01 -6.91
CA VAL A 160 -21.50 9.46 -5.74
C VAL A 160 -21.65 10.51 -4.63
N ASP A 161 -22.66 10.36 -3.79
CA ASP A 161 -22.72 11.04 -2.48
C ASP A 161 -21.83 10.23 -1.52
N PRO A 162 -20.68 10.77 -1.08
CA PRO A 162 -19.74 10.00 -0.27
C PRO A 162 -20.33 9.53 1.05
N ARG A 163 -21.25 10.30 1.64
CA ARG A 163 -21.89 9.91 2.91
C ARG A 163 -22.74 8.65 2.71
N ARG A 164 -23.54 8.61 1.64
CA ARG A 164 -24.37 7.45 1.32
C ARG A 164 -23.54 6.26 0.86
N TYR A 165 -22.50 6.54 0.06
CA TYR A 165 -21.63 5.50 -0.50
C TYR A 165 -20.85 4.77 0.60
N LEU A 166 -20.15 5.51 1.48
CA LEU A 166 -19.30 4.92 2.51
C LEU A 166 -20.09 4.24 3.65
N VAL A 167 -21.31 4.70 3.95
CA VAL A 167 -22.16 4.08 4.98
C VAL A 167 -22.67 2.69 4.54
N GLN A 168 -22.77 2.42 3.24
CA GLN A 168 -23.17 1.11 2.72
C GLN A 168 -22.04 0.07 2.80
N MET A 169 -20.81 0.52 3.02
CA MET A 169 -19.63 -0.33 3.10
C MET A 169 -19.31 -0.66 4.56
N LYS A 170 -18.67 -1.78 4.80
CA LYS A 170 -18.06 -2.07 6.10
C LYS A 170 -17.01 -1.02 6.41
N SER A 171 -16.77 -0.79 7.69
CA SER A 171 -15.64 0.02 8.15
C SER A 171 -14.33 -0.75 8.07
N ILE A 172 -13.20 -0.03 8.16
CA ILE A 172 -11.87 -0.65 8.28
C ILE A 172 -11.83 -1.62 9.48
N GLU A 173 -12.40 -1.20 10.62
CA GLU A 173 -12.49 -2.03 11.81
C GLU A 173 -13.18 -3.38 11.53
N GLU A 174 -14.35 -3.36 10.87
CA GLU A 174 -15.12 -4.56 10.55
C GLU A 174 -14.40 -5.46 9.51
N GLU A 175 -13.77 -4.86 8.49
CA GLU A 175 -13.04 -5.62 7.46
C GLU A 175 -11.77 -6.28 8.03
N LEU A 176 -11.02 -5.59 8.90
CA LEU A 176 -9.86 -6.16 9.57
C LEU A 176 -10.21 -7.29 10.53
N GLU A 177 -11.33 -7.18 11.26
CA GLU A 177 -11.83 -8.27 12.10
C GLU A 177 -12.17 -9.52 11.28
N GLU A 178 -12.72 -9.36 10.07
CA GLU A 178 -12.99 -10.48 9.19
C GLU A 178 -11.72 -11.11 8.62
N LEU A 179 -10.75 -10.28 8.26
CA LEU A 179 -9.48 -10.73 7.70
C LEU A 179 -8.67 -11.60 8.68
N THR A 180 -8.82 -11.37 9.99
CA THR A 180 -8.08 -12.10 11.04
C THR A 180 -8.76 -13.37 11.55
N ARG A 181 -10.04 -13.60 11.25
CA ARG A 181 -10.78 -14.80 11.75
C ARG A 181 -10.14 -16.14 11.41
N ALA A 182 -9.19 -16.17 10.48
CA ALA A 182 -8.54 -17.40 9.99
C ALA A 182 -7.22 -17.79 10.66
N ARG A 183 -6.85 -17.27 11.82
CA ARG A 183 -5.65 -17.51 12.65
C ARG A 183 -4.62 -16.38 12.63
N GLU A 184 -4.29 -15.92 13.82
CA GLU A 184 -3.14 -15.06 14.10
C GLU A 184 -1.85 -15.90 14.03
N SER A 185 -0.99 -15.58 13.07
CA SER A 185 0.37 -16.10 13.06
C SER A 185 1.31 -15.04 13.66
N GLN A 186 2.17 -15.45 14.58
CA GLN A 186 3.24 -14.57 15.10
C GLN A 186 4.25 -14.16 14.01
N THR A 187 4.15 -14.77 12.84
CA THR A 187 4.96 -14.53 11.64
C THR A 187 4.17 -13.79 10.54
N ALA A 188 3.02 -13.19 10.87
CA ALA A 188 2.22 -12.45 9.91
C ALA A 188 2.82 -11.06 9.64
N LEU A 189 3.00 -10.75 8.35
CA LEU A 189 3.26 -9.43 7.81
C LEU A 189 1.95 -8.87 7.26
N TYR A 190 1.58 -7.68 7.69
CA TYR A 190 0.49 -6.95 7.10
C TYR A 190 1.01 -5.81 6.23
N VAL A 191 0.50 -5.71 5.01
CA VAL A 191 0.66 -4.53 4.14
C VAL A 191 -0.67 -3.79 4.19
N MET A 192 -0.73 -2.70 4.92
CA MET A 192 -1.93 -1.89 5.10
C MET A 192 -1.65 -0.49 4.58
N HIS A 193 -2.31 -0.08 3.49
CA HIS A 193 -1.97 1.16 2.80
C HIS A 193 -1.97 2.36 3.75
N SER A 194 -3.02 2.57 4.54
CA SER A 194 -3.03 3.62 5.56
C SER A 194 -2.13 3.27 6.76
N PRO A 195 -1.31 4.20 7.25
CA PRO A 195 -0.53 4.02 8.48
C PRO A 195 -1.40 4.07 9.74
N PRO A 196 -0.91 3.51 10.87
CA PRO A 196 -1.59 3.58 12.15
C PRO A 196 -1.58 5.01 12.72
N PHE A 197 -2.72 5.44 13.28
CA PHE A 197 -2.93 6.77 13.84
C PHE A 197 -1.97 7.09 14.99
N ARG A 198 -1.45 8.33 15.03
CA ARG A 198 -0.50 8.87 16.03
C ARG A 198 0.79 8.07 16.16
N THR A 199 1.44 7.92 15.03
CA THR A 199 2.81 7.39 14.91
C THR A 199 3.69 8.39 14.19
N ASN A 200 4.97 8.07 14.02
CA ASN A 200 5.87 8.82 13.13
C ASN A 200 5.46 8.67 11.66
N LEU A 201 4.59 7.71 11.33
CA LEU A 201 4.27 7.28 9.97
C LEU A 201 3.06 7.97 9.34
N ASP A 202 2.29 8.76 10.13
CA ASP A 202 1.03 9.35 9.69
C ASP A 202 0.97 10.88 9.85
N ARG A 203 2.12 11.54 9.81
CA ARG A 203 2.26 12.97 10.09
C ARG A 203 2.28 13.80 8.82
N LEU A 204 1.39 14.80 8.73
CA LEU A 204 1.37 15.79 7.65
C LEU A 204 2.30 16.98 7.94
N PHE A 205 2.62 17.76 6.90
CA PHE A 205 3.39 19.03 7.01
C PHE A 205 2.81 20.03 8.02
N ASP A 206 1.50 20.04 8.20
CA ASP A 206 0.83 20.94 9.18
C ASP A 206 0.81 20.36 10.60
N GLY A 207 1.44 19.21 10.82
CA GLY A 207 1.58 18.53 12.11
C GLY A 207 0.39 17.68 12.52
N ARG A 208 -0.66 17.57 11.71
CA ARG A 208 -1.79 16.66 11.97
C ARG A 208 -1.38 15.21 11.77
N TRP A 209 -2.05 14.32 12.54
CA TRP A 209 -2.02 12.89 12.35
C TRP A 209 -3.30 12.46 11.63
N ILE A 210 -3.18 11.74 10.54
CA ILE A 210 -4.32 11.35 9.70
C ILE A 210 -4.39 9.85 9.41
N GLY A 211 -3.56 9.05 10.06
CA GLY A 211 -3.61 7.59 9.97
C GLY A 211 -4.90 6.98 10.51
N SER A 212 -5.05 5.68 10.32
CA SER A 212 -6.23 4.91 10.74
C SER A 212 -6.16 4.53 12.22
N ARG A 213 -7.22 4.86 12.96
CA ARG A 213 -7.41 4.40 14.36
C ARG A 213 -7.74 2.91 14.39
N ALA A 214 -8.50 2.42 13.43
CA ALA A 214 -8.84 1.01 13.32
C ALA A 214 -7.57 0.16 13.10
N ILE A 215 -6.67 0.59 12.20
CA ILE A 215 -5.38 -0.08 11.98
C ILE A 215 -4.51 -0.02 13.25
N ARG A 216 -4.46 1.11 13.94
CA ARG A 216 -3.73 1.20 15.22
C ARG A 216 -4.26 0.20 16.25
N LEU A 217 -5.58 0.18 16.48
CA LEU A 217 -6.23 -0.75 17.41
C LEU A 217 -6.01 -2.21 17.03
N PHE A 218 -6.05 -2.49 15.72
CA PHE A 218 -5.74 -3.80 15.18
C PHE A 218 -4.32 -4.24 15.53
N ILE A 219 -3.31 -3.40 15.28
CA ILE A 219 -1.91 -3.69 15.60
C ILE A 219 -1.71 -3.85 17.12
N GLU A 220 -2.32 -2.98 17.93
CA GLU A 220 -2.26 -3.09 19.39
C GLU A 220 -2.83 -4.41 19.92
N ARG A 221 -3.90 -4.91 19.31
CA ARG A 221 -4.58 -6.16 19.71
C ARG A 221 -3.84 -7.41 19.24
N HIS A 222 -3.45 -7.44 17.97
CA HIS A 222 -2.97 -8.66 17.31
C HIS A 222 -1.45 -8.79 17.30
N GLN A 223 -0.73 -7.66 17.44
CA GLN A 223 0.73 -7.63 17.51
C GLN A 223 1.40 -8.46 16.38
N PRO A 224 1.09 -8.20 15.10
CA PRO A 224 1.75 -8.90 14.00
C PRO A 224 3.28 -8.73 14.04
N TYR A 225 3.99 -9.58 13.31
CA TYR A 225 5.44 -9.49 13.21
C TYR A 225 5.90 -8.15 12.63
N LEU A 226 5.26 -7.74 11.53
CA LEU A 226 5.60 -6.55 10.76
C LEU A 226 4.33 -5.91 10.19
N SER A 227 4.31 -4.59 10.10
CA SER A 227 3.26 -3.82 9.43
C SER A 227 3.88 -2.80 8.48
N LEU A 228 3.54 -2.90 7.19
CA LEU A 228 4.07 -2.06 6.11
C LEU A 228 2.97 -1.12 5.63
N HIS A 229 3.30 0.17 5.43
CA HIS A 229 2.36 1.24 5.12
C HIS A 229 2.86 2.17 4.03
N GLY A 230 1.95 3.01 3.50
CA GLY A 230 2.18 4.09 2.56
C GLY A 230 1.24 5.27 2.83
N HIS A 231 0.60 5.80 1.79
CA HIS A 231 -0.45 6.81 1.82
C HIS A 231 -0.01 8.21 2.30
N ILE A 232 0.85 8.32 3.27
CA ILE A 232 1.34 9.60 3.80
C ILE A 232 2.80 9.77 3.35
N HIS A 233 2.94 10.40 2.19
CA HIS A 233 4.22 10.50 1.48
C HIS A 233 5.28 11.25 2.27
N GLU A 234 4.90 12.39 2.88
CA GLU A 234 5.79 13.28 3.60
C GLU A 234 6.13 12.83 5.03
N SER A 235 5.52 11.76 5.53
CA SER A 235 5.63 11.39 6.96
C SER A 235 7.07 11.13 7.40
N SER A 236 7.86 10.47 6.58
CA SER A 236 9.26 10.15 6.88
C SER A 236 10.15 11.40 6.91
N GLU A 237 9.91 12.37 6.01
CA GLU A 237 10.61 13.66 6.01
C GLU A 237 10.24 14.51 7.24
N ILE A 238 8.93 14.59 7.55
CA ILE A 238 8.43 15.43 8.65
C ILE A 238 8.79 14.88 10.01
N SER A 239 8.75 13.58 10.19
CA SER A 239 9.11 12.94 11.47
C SER A 239 10.61 12.67 11.62
N GLY A 240 11.35 12.62 10.51
CA GLY A 240 12.72 12.14 10.46
C GLY A 240 12.82 10.61 10.67
N GLN A 241 11.69 9.89 10.60
CA GLN A 241 11.61 8.46 10.87
C GLN A 241 10.68 7.78 9.85
N TYR A 242 11.13 6.70 9.26
CA TYR A 242 10.35 5.86 8.36
C TYR A 242 9.82 4.59 9.04
N TRP A 243 10.00 4.47 10.35
CA TRP A 243 9.53 3.36 11.19
C TRP A 243 9.04 3.84 12.55
N ASP A 244 8.22 3.01 13.19
CA ASP A 244 7.73 3.20 14.55
C ASP A 244 7.42 1.83 15.17
N ARG A 245 7.17 1.77 16.48
CA ARG A 245 6.80 0.53 17.18
C ARG A 245 5.47 0.68 17.91
N ILE A 246 4.61 -0.33 17.71
CA ILE A 246 3.38 -0.48 18.49
C ILE A 246 3.47 -1.83 19.22
N GLY A 247 3.83 -1.77 20.51
CA GLY A 247 4.16 -2.96 21.27
C GLY A 247 5.37 -3.69 20.66
N ARG A 248 5.20 -4.94 20.27
CA ARG A 248 6.27 -5.71 19.59
C ARG A 248 6.33 -5.54 18.08
N THR A 249 5.25 -4.98 17.49
CA THR A 249 5.15 -4.81 16.03
C THR A 249 6.03 -3.66 15.56
N LEU A 250 6.90 -3.93 14.60
CA LEU A 250 7.59 -2.89 13.84
C LEU A 250 6.65 -2.43 12.72
N CYS A 251 6.39 -1.13 12.66
CA CYS A 251 5.57 -0.48 11.64
C CYS A 251 6.49 0.34 10.74
N ILE A 252 6.33 0.29 9.41
CA ILE A 252 7.20 0.94 8.44
C ILE A 252 6.33 1.67 7.42
N ASN A 253 6.64 2.94 7.17
CA ASN A 253 6.17 3.71 6.02
C ASN A 253 7.38 4.43 5.43
N PRO A 254 7.89 4.02 4.26
CA PRO A 254 9.05 4.69 3.68
C PRO A 254 8.75 6.16 3.34
N GLY A 255 7.48 6.53 3.20
CA GLY A 255 7.10 7.75 2.51
C GLY A 255 7.27 7.57 1.00
N GLN A 256 7.20 8.69 0.25
CA GLN A 256 7.53 8.69 -1.17
C GLN A 256 7.89 10.09 -1.65
N SER A 257 8.84 10.17 -2.58
CA SER A 257 9.25 11.37 -3.29
C SER A 257 8.85 11.28 -4.77
N THR A 258 8.75 12.41 -5.43
CA THR A 258 8.58 12.46 -6.89
C THR A 258 9.89 12.44 -7.66
N GLU A 259 11.02 12.64 -6.98
CA GLU A 259 12.36 12.84 -7.57
C GLU A 259 13.27 11.61 -7.42
N GLU A 260 13.09 10.82 -6.36
CA GLU A 260 13.91 9.65 -6.06
C GLU A 260 13.08 8.59 -5.33
N LEU A 261 13.42 7.31 -5.49
CA LEU A 261 12.69 6.21 -4.91
C LEU A 261 12.87 6.15 -3.37
N TYR A 262 11.76 6.28 -2.64
CA TYR A 262 11.70 5.91 -1.23
C TYR A 262 11.25 4.46 -1.11
N ALA A 263 12.18 3.63 -0.71
CA ALA A 263 11.94 2.20 -0.49
C ALA A 263 12.75 1.72 0.71
N VAL A 264 12.35 0.59 1.26
CA VAL A 264 13.12 -0.09 2.29
C VAL A 264 13.51 -1.48 1.83
N VAL A 265 14.69 -1.91 2.27
CA VAL A 265 15.23 -3.25 2.05
C VAL A 265 15.48 -3.90 3.39
N PHE A 266 15.08 -5.15 3.55
CA PHE A 266 15.30 -5.89 4.79
C PHE A 266 15.35 -7.41 4.54
N ARG A 267 15.94 -8.13 5.51
CA ARG A 267 15.82 -9.58 5.60
C ARG A 267 14.64 -9.94 6.49
N LEU A 268 13.74 -10.75 5.97
CA LEU A 268 12.50 -11.12 6.64
C LEU A 268 12.73 -11.76 8.03
N GLU A 269 13.81 -12.54 8.16
CA GLU A 269 14.16 -13.26 9.40
C GLU A 269 14.76 -12.33 10.47
N ASP A 270 15.24 -11.13 10.09
CA ASP A 270 15.90 -10.20 11.01
C ASP A 270 15.70 -8.74 10.57
N VAL A 271 14.43 -8.32 10.52
CA VAL A 271 14.06 -6.98 10.01
C VAL A 271 14.75 -5.89 10.83
N SER A 272 14.70 -5.95 12.14
CA SER A 272 15.20 -4.88 13.02
C SER A 272 16.71 -4.58 12.85
N ARG A 273 17.52 -5.56 12.43
CA ARG A 273 18.96 -5.34 12.21
C ARG A 273 19.34 -5.06 10.76
N THR A 274 18.42 -5.34 9.83
CA THR A 274 18.73 -5.31 8.40
C THR A 274 17.90 -4.28 7.64
N LEU A 275 16.97 -3.61 8.32
CA LEU A 275 16.12 -2.58 7.72
C LEU A 275 16.96 -1.36 7.31
N GLU A 276 16.92 -1.06 6.04
CA GLU A 276 17.62 0.06 5.41
C GLU A 276 16.65 0.79 4.46
N HIS A 277 16.58 2.09 4.58
CA HIS A 277 15.86 2.96 3.68
C HIS A 277 16.81 3.52 2.60
N THR A 278 16.34 3.66 1.36
CA THR A 278 17.15 4.16 0.23
C THR A 278 17.77 5.52 0.49
N VAL A 279 17.09 6.40 1.20
CA VAL A 279 17.54 7.80 1.46
C VAL A 279 17.96 8.00 2.92
N PHE A 280 17.19 7.50 3.88
CA PHE A 280 17.48 7.72 5.32
C PHE A 280 18.50 6.73 5.89
N GLY A 281 18.92 5.74 5.10
CA GLY A 281 19.89 4.73 5.53
C GLY A 281 19.34 3.68 6.51
N PRO A 282 20.22 2.99 7.25
CA PRO A 282 19.82 1.90 8.14
C PRO A 282 18.98 2.39 9.33
N MET A 283 18.09 1.49 9.79
CA MET A 283 17.35 1.71 11.04
C MET A 283 18.32 1.88 12.21
N VAL A 284 18.16 2.98 12.94
CA VAL A 284 18.90 3.26 14.17
C VAL A 284 17.87 3.41 15.30
N ASP A 285 18.01 2.58 16.35
CA ASP A 285 17.14 2.61 17.54
C ASP A 285 17.42 3.81 18.44
#